data_13ecd3c31bfa36cfd7ad8f2c899228b6
#
_entry.id   13ecd3c31bfa36cfd7ad8f2c899228b6
#
_cell.length_a   1.000
_cell.length_b   1.000
_cell.length_c   1.000
_cell.angle_alpha   90.00
_cell.angle_beta   90.00
_cell.angle_gamma   90.00
#
_symmetry.space_group_name_H-M   'P 1'
#
loop_
_entity.id
_entity.type
_entity.pdbx_description
1 polymer ?
#
loop_
_entity_poly.entity_id
_entity_poly.type
_entity_poly.pdbx_seq_one_letter_code
_entity_poly.pdbx_strand_id
1 'polypeptide(L)'
;HWPIPDSEFEQGWAALAERAYAQGDPVTAYAYERTGYHRGLDQLRRAGWKGHGPIPWEHEPNRGFLRSLYLLGVSAAAIGEDDEAERCAEFLRDSSAAAADALEAKE
;
A
#
# COMPACT_ATOMS: atom_id res chain seq x y z
N HIS A 1 3.01 23.74 5.38
CA HIS A 1 2.95 22.68 6.38
C HIS A 1 1.78 21.73 6.13
N TRP A 2 2.04 20.50 6.32
CA TRP A 2 1.04 19.46 6.10
C TRP A 2 0.24 19.22 7.38
N PRO A 3 -1.08 19.44 7.38
CA PRO A 3 -1.89 19.33 8.61
C PRO A 3 -2.19 17.88 9.03
N ILE A 4 -1.98 16.93 8.13
CA ILE A 4 -2.26 15.53 8.40
C ILE A 4 -0.94 14.80 8.63
N PRO A 5 -0.79 14.04 9.75
CA PRO A 5 0.41 13.22 9.93
C PRO A 5 0.64 12.29 8.76
N ASP A 6 1.92 12.00 8.45
CA ASP A 6 2.29 11.23 7.28
C ASP A 6 1.55 9.89 7.20
N SER A 7 1.46 9.18 8.33
CA SER A 7 0.78 7.88 8.35
C SER A 7 -0.71 8.01 8.05
N GLU A 8 -1.35 9.09 8.51
CA GLU A 8 -2.76 9.32 8.21
C GLU A 8 -2.96 9.68 6.75
N PHE A 9 -2.02 10.42 6.17
CA PHE A 9 -2.06 10.76 4.75
C PHE A 9 -2.04 9.49 3.89
N GLU A 10 -1.12 8.56 4.22
CA GLU A 10 -1.03 7.30 3.50
C GLU A 10 -2.31 6.49 3.64
N GLN A 11 -2.88 6.45 4.85
CA GLN A 11 -4.14 5.74 5.09
C GLN A 11 -5.29 6.40 4.35
N GLY A 12 -5.23 7.72 4.15
CA GLY A 12 -6.21 8.45 3.36
C GLY A 12 -6.28 7.98 1.92
N TRP A 13 -5.11 7.80 1.29
CA TRP A 13 -5.05 7.27 -0.07
C TRP A 13 -5.59 5.85 -0.13
N ALA A 14 -5.23 5.01 0.85
CA ALA A 14 -5.72 3.65 0.91
C ALA A 14 -7.24 3.61 1.06
N ALA A 15 -7.81 4.49 1.87
CA ALA A 15 -9.26 4.54 2.07
C ALA A 15 -9.99 4.94 0.78
N LEU A 16 -9.46 5.91 0.02
CA LEU A 16 -10.02 6.30 -1.26
C LEU A 16 -9.99 5.14 -2.24
N ALA A 17 -8.89 4.41 -2.27
CA ALA A 17 -8.74 3.26 -3.14
C ALA A 17 -9.72 2.14 -2.79
N GLU A 18 -9.88 1.86 -1.50
CA GLU A 18 -10.83 0.84 -1.05
C GLU A 18 -12.24 1.20 -1.47
N ARG A 19 -12.60 2.47 -1.35
CA ARG A 19 -13.93 2.92 -1.76
C ARG A 19 -14.14 2.75 -3.27
N ALA A 20 -13.15 3.15 -4.06
CA ALA A 20 -13.24 3.03 -5.51
C ALA A 20 -13.37 1.57 -5.93
N TYR A 21 -12.59 0.70 -5.30
CA TYR A 21 -12.62 -0.73 -5.61
C TYR A 21 -13.99 -1.32 -5.25
N ALA A 22 -14.53 -0.96 -4.09
CA ALA A 22 -15.81 -1.46 -3.64
C ALA A 22 -16.95 -0.99 -4.55
N GLN A 23 -16.77 0.17 -5.21
CA GLN A 23 -17.76 0.69 -6.16
C GLN A 23 -17.62 0.08 -7.56
N GLY A 24 -16.71 -0.89 -7.71
CA GLY A 24 -16.52 -1.56 -8.99
C GLY A 24 -15.63 -0.79 -9.94
N ASP A 25 -14.79 0.09 -9.44
CA ASP A 25 -13.90 0.91 -10.26
C ASP A 25 -12.42 0.62 -9.91
N PRO A 26 -11.90 -0.53 -10.37
CA PRO A 26 -10.53 -0.92 -10.05
C PRO A 26 -9.47 -0.02 -10.70
N VAL A 27 -9.79 0.63 -11.81
CA VAL A 27 -8.84 1.54 -12.46
C VAL A 27 -8.59 2.77 -11.59
N THR A 28 -9.67 3.37 -11.07
CA THR A 28 -9.53 4.52 -10.16
C THR A 28 -8.85 4.08 -8.86
N ALA A 29 -9.19 2.90 -8.34
CA ALA A 29 -8.54 2.35 -7.16
C ALA A 29 -7.04 2.23 -7.38
N TYR A 30 -6.64 1.71 -8.53
CA TYR A 30 -5.24 1.56 -8.88
C TYR A 30 -4.51 2.92 -8.90
N ALA A 31 -5.15 3.95 -9.44
CA ALA A 31 -4.57 5.29 -9.47
C ALA A 31 -4.32 5.84 -8.06
N TYR A 32 -5.27 5.66 -7.14
CA TYR A 32 -5.10 6.07 -5.76
C TYR A 32 -4.00 5.29 -5.07
N GLU A 33 -3.93 3.96 -5.32
CA GLU A 33 -2.89 3.12 -4.73
C GLU A 33 -1.50 3.56 -5.19
N ARG A 34 -1.36 3.85 -6.47
CA ARG A 34 -0.05 4.28 -6.99
C ARG A 34 0.41 5.56 -6.31
N THR A 35 -0.50 6.50 -6.11
CA THR A 35 -0.17 7.74 -5.43
C THR A 35 0.25 7.49 -3.99
N GLY A 36 -0.53 6.71 -3.25
CA GLY A 36 -0.21 6.37 -1.86
C GLY A 36 1.11 5.62 -1.77
N TYR A 37 1.33 4.68 -2.67
CA TYR A 37 2.55 3.89 -2.72
C TYR A 37 3.79 4.79 -2.90
N HIS A 38 3.76 5.69 -3.89
CA HIS A 38 4.91 6.56 -4.13
C HIS A 38 5.16 7.53 -2.99
N ARG A 39 4.09 8.08 -2.41
CA ARG A 39 4.22 8.97 -1.26
C ARG A 39 4.80 8.24 -0.07
N GLY A 40 4.33 7.02 0.17
CA GLY A 40 4.82 6.19 1.26
C GLY A 40 6.30 5.85 1.11
N LEU A 41 6.73 5.51 -0.10
CA LEU A 41 8.14 5.25 -0.37
C LEU A 41 9.00 6.46 -0.05
N ASP A 42 8.55 7.65 -0.45
CA ASP A 42 9.29 8.87 -0.18
C ASP A 42 9.46 9.10 1.32
N GLN A 43 8.40 8.85 2.08
CA GLN A 43 8.43 9.03 3.52
C GLN A 43 9.34 8.02 4.20
N LEU A 44 9.30 6.76 3.76
CA LEU A 44 10.17 5.72 4.30
C LEU A 44 11.63 6.09 4.06
N ARG A 45 11.95 6.59 2.87
CA ARG A 45 13.31 6.98 2.55
C ARG A 45 13.77 8.16 3.40
N ARG A 46 12.90 9.13 3.64
CA ARG A 46 13.21 10.26 4.52
C ARG A 46 13.45 9.80 5.95
N ALA A 47 12.78 8.75 6.38
CA ALA A 47 12.94 8.19 7.71
C ALA A 47 14.17 7.29 7.84
N GLY A 48 14.90 7.07 6.73
CA GLY A 48 16.14 6.31 6.76
C GLY A 48 16.09 4.93 6.14
N TRP A 49 14.94 4.51 5.60
CA TRP A 49 14.85 3.22 4.93
C TRP A 49 15.69 3.25 3.64
N LYS A 50 16.49 2.21 3.43
CA LYS A 50 17.50 2.18 2.38
C LYS A 50 17.02 1.56 1.08
N GLY A 51 15.72 1.35 0.92
CA GLY A 51 15.16 0.75 -0.28
C GLY A 51 15.05 -0.75 -0.23
N HIS A 52 15.45 -1.36 0.86
CA HIS A 52 15.35 -2.80 1.09
C HIS A 52 15.30 -3.06 2.58
N GLY A 53 14.89 -4.26 2.95
CA GLY A 53 14.79 -4.65 4.33
C GLY A 53 13.38 -4.48 4.87
N PRO A 54 13.15 -4.90 6.13
CA PRO A 54 11.81 -4.96 6.69
C PRO A 54 11.16 -3.60 6.88
N ILE A 55 9.83 -3.59 6.70
CA ILE A 55 8.96 -2.46 7.00
C ILE A 55 7.90 -3.03 7.95
N PRO A 56 8.17 -3.02 9.27
CA PRO A 56 7.35 -3.77 10.23
C PRO A 56 5.90 -3.30 10.30
N TRP A 57 4.97 -4.24 10.25
CA TRP A 57 3.54 -3.99 10.42
C TRP A 57 3.22 -3.48 11.83
N GLU A 58 4.01 -3.92 12.81
CA GLU A 58 3.83 -3.54 14.21
C GLU A 58 4.05 -2.05 14.45
N HIS A 59 4.85 -1.42 13.61
CA HIS A 59 5.05 0.02 13.68
C HIS A 59 3.90 0.70 12.95
N GLU A 60 2.95 1.22 13.70
CA GLU A 60 1.70 1.74 13.15
C GLU A 60 1.86 2.73 11.99
N PRO A 61 2.83 3.66 12.01
CA PRO A 61 3.00 4.58 10.88
C PRO A 61 3.28 3.88 9.55
N ASN A 62 3.74 2.63 9.56
CA ASN A 62 4.00 1.89 8.33
C ASN A 62 2.73 1.30 7.70
N ARG A 63 1.64 1.22 8.46
CA ARG A 63 0.45 0.49 8.02
C ARG A 63 -0.23 1.11 6.82
N GLY A 64 -0.22 2.45 6.72
CA GLY A 64 -0.79 3.13 5.57
C GLY A 64 -0.09 2.72 4.28
N PHE A 65 1.23 2.71 4.30
CA PHE A 65 2.01 2.28 3.14
C PHE A 65 1.75 0.81 2.81
N LEU A 66 1.78 -0.06 3.82
CA LEU A 66 1.60 -1.50 3.60
C LEU A 66 0.20 -1.81 3.06
N ARG A 67 -0.83 -1.11 3.55
CA ARG A 67 -2.17 -1.25 3.01
C ARG A 67 -2.24 -0.79 1.56
N SER A 68 -1.60 0.35 1.23
CA SER A 68 -1.57 0.85 -0.14
C SER A 68 -0.86 -0.14 -1.07
N LEU A 69 0.23 -0.73 -0.61
CA LEU A 69 0.95 -1.72 -1.39
C LEU A 69 0.09 -2.97 -1.65
N TYR A 70 -0.60 -3.45 -0.62
CA TYR A 70 -1.50 -4.59 -0.77
C TYR A 70 -2.60 -4.29 -1.80
N LEU A 71 -3.26 -3.14 -1.65
CA LEU A 71 -4.36 -2.77 -2.52
C LEU A 71 -3.89 -2.49 -3.95
N LEU A 72 -2.68 -1.97 -4.10
CA LEU A 72 -2.08 -1.79 -5.42
C LEU A 72 -2.00 -3.13 -6.15
N GLY A 73 -1.55 -4.17 -5.46
CA GLY A 73 -1.49 -5.51 -6.03
C GLY A 73 -2.86 -6.06 -6.40
N VAL A 74 -3.84 -5.88 -5.50
CA VAL A 74 -5.22 -6.35 -5.75
C VAL A 74 -5.80 -5.63 -6.97
N SER A 75 -5.64 -4.31 -7.04
CA SER A 75 -6.17 -3.52 -8.15
C SER A 75 -5.47 -3.85 -9.46
N ALA A 76 -4.16 -4.08 -9.42
CA ALA A 76 -3.41 -4.48 -10.60
C ALA A 76 -3.92 -5.81 -11.16
N ALA A 77 -4.17 -6.78 -10.27
CA ALA A 77 -4.72 -8.07 -10.70
C ALA A 77 -6.10 -7.89 -11.33
N ALA A 78 -6.92 -7.02 -10.76
CA ALA A 78 -8.28 -6.80 -11.24
C ALA A 78 -8.31 -6.21 -12.65
N ILE A 79 -7.29 -5.44 -13.03
CA ILE A 79 -7.21 -4.84 -14.37
C ILE A 79 -6.30 -5.61 -15.32
N GLY A 80 -5.86 -6.80 -14.92
CA GLY A 80 -5.07 -7.67 -15.78
C GLY A 80 -3.57 -7.42 -15.79
N GLU A 81 -3.07 -6.59 -14.87
CA GLU A 81 -1.65 -6.31 -14.72
C GLU A 81 -0.99 -7.34 -13.79
N ASP A 82 -0.90 -8.57 -14.28
CA ASP A 82 -0.50 -9.71 -13.45
C ASP A 82 0.93 -9.61 -12.93
N ASP A 83 1.87 -9.12 -13.76
CA ASP A 83 3.26 -8.96 -13.33
C ASP A 83 3.37 -7.96 -12.20
N GLU A 84 2.62 -6.87 -12.28
CA GLU A 84 2.61 -5.85 -11.25
C GLU A 84 1.96 -6.39 -9.97
N ALA A 85 0.89 -7.15 -10.10
CA ALA A 85 0.23 -7.76 -8.95
C ALA A 85 1.20 -8.67 -8.20
N GLU A 86 1.97 -9.48 -8.93
CA GLU A 86 2.93 -10.39 -8.34
C GLU A 86 4.08 -9.63 -7.68
N ARG A 87 4.59 -8.59 -8.32
CA ARG A 87 5.64 -7.75 -7.75
C ARG A 87 5.20 -7.15 -6.43
N CYS A 88 3.97 -6.64 -6.36
CA CYS A 88 3.45 -6.03 -5.15
C CYS A 88 3.29 -7.07 -4.03
N ALA A 89 2.79 -8.25 -4.36
CA ALA A 89 2.62 -9.31 -3.38
C ALA A 89 3.95 -9.75 -2.78
N GLU A 90 4.98 -9.89 -3.62
CA GLU A 90 6.30 -10.28 -3.16
C GLU A 90 6.93 -9.18 -2.29
N PHE A 91 6.82 -7.93 -2.72
CA PHE A 91 7.35 -6.81 -1.95
C PHE A 91 6.68 -6.72 -0.58
N LEU A 92 5.36 -6.89 -0.54
CA LEU A 92 4.63 -6.86 0.71
C LEU A 92 5.12 -7.94 1.66
N ARG A 93 5.22 -9.16 1.18
CA ARG A 93 5.64 -10.29 2.02
C ARG A 93 7.09 -10.14 2.47
N ASP A 94 7.97 -9.66 1.59
CA ASP A 94 9.37 -9.42 1.94
C ASP A 94 9.51 -8.30 2.97
N SER A 95 8.63 -7.31 2.90
CA SER A 95 8.64 -6.19 3.85
C SER A 95 8.11 -6.60 5.22
N SER A 96 7.01 -7.37 5.24
CA SER A 96 6.40 -7.83 6.49
C SER A 96 5.46 -9.00 6.21
N ALA A 97 5.87 -10.19 6.60
CA ALA A 97 4.99 -11.37 6.50
C ALA A 97 3.73 -11.16 7.35
N ALA A 98 3.88 -10.50 8.51
CA ALA A 98 2.74 -10.21 9.38
C ALA A 98 1.72 -9.31 8.68
N ALA A 99 2.18 -8.32 7.92
CA ALA A 99 1.28 -7.44 7.18
C ALA A 99 0.54 -8.22 6.09
N ALA A 100 1.27 -9.06 5.34
CA ALA A 100 0.66 -9.87 4.30
C ALA A 100 -0.43 -10.77 4.89
N ASP A 101 -0.13 -11.44 5.99
CA ASP A 101 -1.12 -12.32 6.64
C ASP A 101 -2.33 -11.53 7.14
N ALA A 102 -2.09 -10.38 7.77
CA ALA A 102 -3.19 -9.58 8.33
C ALA A 102 -4.10 -9.03 7.23
N LEU A 103 -3.51 -8.56 6.12
CA LEU A 103 -4.28 -7.94 5.05
C LEU A 103 -5.00 -8.98 4.20
N GLU A 104 -4.35 -10.10 3.92
CA GLU A 104 -4.97 -11.20 3.15
C GLU A 104 -6.11 -11.84 3.92
N ALA A 105 -6.00 -11.92 5.24
CA ALA A 105 -7.04 -12.52 6.07
C ALA A 105 -8.35 -11.72 6.07
N LYS A 106 -8.31 -10.46 5.65
CA LYS A 106 -9.53 -9.64 5.59
C LYS A 106 -10.35 -9.89 4.33
N GLU A 107 -9.81 -10.63 3.40
CA GLU A 107 -10.54 -11.03 2.23
C GLU A 107 -11.31 -12.31 2.48
#